data_8de80b20abbd8579a15d9e88bafa6f4a
#
_entry.id   8de80b20abbd8579a15d9e88bafa6f4a
#
_cell.length_a   1.000
_cell.length_b   1.000
_cell.length_c   1.000
_cell.angle_alpha   90.00
_cell.angle_beta   90.00
_cell.angle_gamma   90.00
#
_symmetry.space_group_name_H-M   'P 1'
#
loop_
_entity.id
_entity.type
_entity.pdbx_description
1 polymer ?
#
loop_
_entity_poly.entity_id
_entity_poly.type
_entity_poly.pdbx_seq_one_letter_code
_entity_poly.pdbx_strand_id
1 'polypeptide(L)'
;MLFRSVKLPETCSSVKANINDVSGNYVIDPDGEQGEAPFSVYCNMTDKGGVGVTAVSHNSEERTHVKGFDRAGSYSRDIQYIGASLPQIIGLIEKSKKCQQFIRYECKGSMFYSHNSNTQYAWWVSRDGRQMTYWSEASQGCTCGITSSCIDPQKLCNCDKNDPHWKEDRGILTNKLDLPVLLLRFGDTGHSGEEGYHTLGKLECYGMD
;
A
#
# COMPACT_ATOMS: atom_id res chain seq x y z
N MET A 1 -24.04 4.94 -40.27
CA MET A 1 -23.23 5.82 -39.41
C MET A 1 -22.44 4.94 -38.47
N LEU A 2 -21.13 4.84 -38.66
CA LEU A 2 -20.25 4.16 -37.71
C LEU A 2 -20.07 5.10 -36.54
N PHE A 3 -20.68 4.79 -35.39
CA PHE A 3 -20.35 5.46 -34.14
C PHE A 3 -18.90 5.08 -33.82
N ARG A 4 -17.96 6.01 -33.93
CA ARG A 4 -16.63 5.85 -33.34
C ARG A 4 -16.86 5.79 -31.84
N SER A 5 -16.66 4.62 -31.22
CA SER A 5 -16.51 4.49 -29.78
C SER A 5 -15.39 5.46 -29.35
N VAL A 6 -15.70 6.37 -28.44
CA VAL A 6 -14.69 7.27 -27.88
C VAL A 6 -13.88 6.43 -26.88
N LYS A 7 -12.67 6.06 -27.25
CA LYS A 7 -11.77 5.31 -26.37
C LYS A 7 -11.53 6.11 -25.10
N LEU A 8 -11.89 5.54 -23.94
CA LEU A 8 -11.63 6.13 -22.63
C LEU A 8 -10.10 6.14 -22.34
N PRO A 9 -9.60 7.08 -21.52
CA PRO A 9 -8.22 7.09 -21.10
C PRO A 9 -7.91 5.87 -20.20
N GLU A 10 -6.74 5.30 -20.36
CA GLU A 10 -6.34 4.10 -19.61
C GLU A 10 -5.90 4.44 -18.16
N THR A 11 -5.33 5.64 -17.93
CA THR A 11 -4.78 6.09 -16.64
C THR A 11 -4.88 7.62 -16.52
N CYS A 12 -4.65 8.16 -15.34
CA CYS A 12 -4.52 9.61 -15.15
C CYS A 12 -3.34 10.22 -15.92
N SER A 13 -2.28 9.45 -16.16
CA SER A 13 -1.18 9.91 -17.03
C SER A 13 -1.64 10.07 -18.49
N SER A 14 -2.51 9.19 -19.00
CA SER A 14 -3.11 9.36 -20.31
C SER A 14 -4.15 10.47 -20.37
N VAL A 15 -4.90 10.71 -19.27
CA VAL A 15 -5.76 11.91 -19.15
C VAL A 15 -4.92 13.17 -19.27
N LYS A 16 -3.84 13.26 -18.50
CA LYS A 16 -2.93 14.43 -18.52
C LYS A 16 -2.33 14.68 -19.88
N ALA A 17 -1.90 13.63 -20.56
CA ALA A 17 -1.23 13.75 -21.84
C ALA A 17 -2.19 14.16 -22.99
N ASN A 18 -3.46 13.74 -22.94
CA ASN A 18 -4.33 13.80 -24.12
C ASN A 18 -5.64 14.60 -23.91
N ILE A 19 -6.01 14.91 -22.68
CA ILE A 19 -7.34 15.45 -22.39
C ILE A 19 -7.26 16.73 -21.55
N ASN A 20 -6.69 16.66 -20.31
CA ASN A 20 -6.77 17.73 -19.35
C ASN A 20 -5.66 17.59 -18.29
N ASP A 21 -5.16 18.71 -17.79
CA ASP A 21 -4.15 18.81 -16.74
C ASP A 21 -4.70 19.29 -15.38
N VAL A 22 -6.01 19.30 -15.21
CA VAL A 22 -6.69 19.67 -13.97
C VAL A 22 -6.91 18.47 -13.09
N SER A 23 -6.51 18.55 -11.82
CA SER A 23 -6.77 17.50 -10.84
C SER A 23 -8.26 17.34 -10.56
N GLY A 24 -8.75 16.11 -10.45
CA GLY A 24 -10.16 15.81 -10.26
C GLY A 24 -10.53 14.36 -10.51
N ASN A 25 -11.82 14.07 -10.52
CA ASN A 25 -12.32 12.72 -10.82
C ASN A 25 -12.47 12.52 -12.33
N TYR A 26 -11.97 11.40 -12.81
CA TYR A 26 -12.05 10.98 -14.22
C TYR A 26 -12.47 9.52 -14.30
N VAL A 27 -13.18 9.18 -15.37
CA VAL A 27 -13.47 7.79 -15.72
C VAL A 27 -12.32 7.26 -16.57
N ILE A 28 -11.74 6.13 -16.17
CA ILE A 28 -10.66 5.45 -16.87
C ILE A 28 -11.07 4.03 -17.25
N ASP A 29 -10.41 3.48 -18.26
CA ASP A 29 -10.60 2.12 -18.76
C ASP A 29 -9.21 1.52 -19.07
N PRO A 30 -8.51 0.96 -18.06
CA PRO A 30 -7.14 0.50 -18.23
C PRO A 30 -6.93 -0.65 -19.22
N ASP A 31 -7.89 -1.56 -19.32
CA ASP A 31 -7.82 -2.79 -20.13
C ASP A 31 -8.72 -2.77 -21.37
N GLY A 32 -9.48 -1.69 -21.57
CA GLY A 32 -10.27 -1.42 -22.76
C GLY A 32 -11.59 -2.19 -22.86
N GLU A 33 -12.28 -2.04 -23.99
CA GLU A 33 -13.69 -2.50 -24.19
C GLU A 33 -13.93 -4.00 -23.94
N GLN A 34 -12.90 -4.83 -23.95
CA GLN A 34 -13.00 -6.28 -23.72
C GLN A 34 -12.57 -6.69 -22.31
N GLY A 35 -12.15 -5.75 -21.49
CA GLY A 35 -11.70 -5.95 -20.13
C GLY A 35 -12.79 -5.71 -19.09
N GLU A 36 -12.36 -5.23 -17.93
CA GLU A 36 -13.27 -4.84 -16.84
C GLU A 36 -14.02 -3.55 -17.18
N ALA A 37 -15.15 -3.31 -16.55
CA ALA A 37 -15.91 -2.08 -16.77
C ALA A 37 -15.08 -0.82 -16.41
N PRO A 38 -15.24 0.30 -17.14
CA PRO A 38 -14.64 1.58 -16.76
C PRO A 38 -15.03 2.01 -15.35
N PHE A 39 -14.14 2.69 -14.64
CA PHE A 39 -14.37 3.13 -13.26
C PHE A 39 -13.83 4.53 -12.99
N SER A 40 -14.37 5.17 -11.95
CA SER A 40 -13.98 6.54 -11.58
C SER A 40 -12.82 6.53 -10.59
N VAL A 41 -11.80 7.37 -10.86
CA VAL A 41 -10.63 7.56 -10.01
C VAL A 41 -10.33 9.03 -9.80
N TYR A 42 -9.61 9.35 -8.75
CA TYR A 42 -9.05 10.70 -8.58
C TYR A 42 -7.70 10.79 -9.29
N CYS A 43 -7.59 11.77 -10.18
CA CYS A 43 -6.34 12.11 -10.85
C CYS A 43 -5.69 13.33 -10.18
N ASN A 44 -4.48 13.13 -9.65
CA ASN A 44 -3.63 14.22 -9.19
C ASN A 44 -2.66 14.60 -10.31
N MET A 45 -2.83 15.80 -10.84
CA MET A 45 -2.07 16.27 -12.01
C MET A 45 -0.80 17.05 -11.66
N THR A 46 -0.53 17.25 -10.37
CA THR A 46 0.60 18.06 -9.88
C THR A 46 1.70 17.25 -9.23
N ASP A 47 1.38 16.13 -8.61
CA ASP A 47 2.36 15.26 -7.94
C ASP A 47 3.29 14.53 -8.91
N LYS A 48 4.39 14.01 -8.38
CA LYS A 48 5.40 13.23 -9.13
C LYS A 48 5.91 13.95 -10.37
N GLY A 49 6.11 15.28 -10.26
CA GLY A 49 6.54 16.12 -11.40
C GLY A 49 5.43 16.37 -12.43
N GLY A 50 4.18 16.20 -12.05
CA GLY A 50 3.03 16.49 -12.89
C GLY A 50 2.76 15.44 -13.97
N VAL A 51 3.09 14.17 -13.73
CA VAL A 51 2.87 13.08 -14.70
C VAL A 51 1.42 12.56 -14.76
N GLY A 52 0.53 13.05 -13.90
CA GLY A 52 -0.84 12.52 -13.74
C GLY A 52 -0.85 11.21 -12.93
N VAL A 53 -1.11 11.33 -11.63
CA VAL A 53 -1.16 10.20 -10.69
C VAL A 53 -2.59 9.72 -10.53
N THR A 54 -2.83 8.43 -10.76
CA THR A 54 -4.09 7.76 -10.47
C THR A 54 -4.08 7.30 -9.01
N ALA A 55 -4.96 7.87 -8.19
CA ALA A 55 -5.08 7.56 -6.77
C ALA A 55 -6.37 6.77 -6.51
N VAL A 56 -6.23 5.57 -5.90
CA VAL A 56 -7.36 4.74 -5.48
C VAL A 56 -7.40 4.70 -3.95
N SER A 57 -8.51 5.19 -3.40
CA SER A 57 -8.75 5.26 -1.95
C SER A 57 -9.26 3.93 -1.39
N HIS A 58 -9.12 3.77 -0.06
CA HIS A 58 -9.62 2.59 0.65
C HIS A 58 -10.04 2.92 2.10
N ASN A 59 -10.59 1.94 2.80
CA ASN A 59 -11.15 2.07 4.16
C ASN A 59 -10.12 2.12 5.30
N SER A 60 -8.81 2.19 5.03
CA SER A 60 -7.74 2.08 6.06
C SER A 60 -6.64 3.13 5.90
N GLU A 61 -6.98 4.33 5.40
CA GLU A 61 -6.02 5.43 5.21
C GLU A 61 -5.72 6.16 6.54
N GLU A 62 -6.64 6.12 7.48
CA GLU A 62 -6.49 6.78 8.77
C GLU A 62 -5.57 5.98 9.71
N ARG A 63 -4.89 6.71 10.60
CA ARG A 63 -4.08 6.14 11.67
C ARG A 63 -4.98 5.34 12.62
N THR A 64 -4.84 4.01 12.62
CA THR A 64 -5.73 3.09 13.34
C THR A 64 -4.99 2.39 14.47
N HIS A 65 -5.57 2.41 15.68
CA HIS A 65 -5.01 1.81 16.90
C HIS A 65 -5.11 0.28 16.89
N VAL A 66 -4.03 -0.38 17.29
CA VAL A 66 -3.94 -1.84 17.47
C VAL A 66 -3.56 -2.11 18.92
N LYS A 67 -4.46 -2.73 19.68
CA LYS A 67 -4.25 -3.08 21.10
C LYS A 67 -5.12 -4.27 21.50
N GLY A 68 -4.58 -5.17 22.33
CA GLY A 68 -5.31 -6.34 22.83
C GLY A 68 -5.17 -7.60 21.97
N PHE A 69 -4.18 -7.64 21.07
CA PHE A 69 -3.93 -8.77 20.14
C PHE A 69 -2.55 -9.35 20.40
N ASP A 70 -2.49 -10.42 21.23
CA ASP A 70 -1.22 -11.03 21.65
C ASP A 70 -0.65 -11.97 20.59
N ARG A 71 -1.47 -12.85 20.04
CA ARG A 71 -1.01 -13.86 19.08
C ARG A 71 -0.54 -13.24 17.77
N ALA A 72 0.44 -13.86 17.14
CA ALA A 72 0.94 -13.49 15.83
C ALA A 72 -0.19 -13.27 14.82
N GLY A 73 -0.27 -12.08 14.25
CA GLY A 73 -1.26 -11.69 13.25
C GLY A 73 -2.72 -11.80 13.68
N SER A 74 -3.01 -11.82 14.98
CA SER A 74 -4.40 -11.97 15.46
C SER A 74 -5.27 -10.72 15.23
N TYR A 75 -4.69 -9.54 15.13
CA TYR A 75 -5.37 -8.38 14.54
C TYR A 75 -5.46 -8.55 13.02
N SER A 76 -6.61 -8.22 12.45
CA SER A 76 -6.86 -8.32 11.01
C SER A 76 -7.60 -7.07 10.51
N ARG A 77 -7.07 -6.45 9.47
CA ARG A 77 -7.71 -5.32 8.79
C ARG A 77 -7.79 -5.58 7.30
N ASP A 78 -8.98 -5.94 6.81
CA ASP A 78 -9.27 -6.09 5.39
C ASP A 78 -9.27 -4.72 4.71
N ILE A 79 -8.55 -4.61 3.60
CA ILE A 79 -8.46 -3.39 2.82
C ILE A 79 -9.53 -3.44 1.72
N GLN A 80 -10.51 -2.56 1.82
CA GLN A 80 -11.59 -2.42 0.85
C GLN A 80 -11.33 -1.16 0.03
N TYR A 81 -10.98 -1.33 -1.23
CA TYR A 81 -10.78 -0.23 -2.18
C TYR A 81 -12.14 0.36 -2.57
N ILE A 82 -12.19 1.70 -2.67
CA ILE A 82 -13.43 2.44 -2.90
C ILE A 82 -13.56 2.75 -4.38
N GLY A 83 -14.68 2.36 -4.97
CA GLY A 83 -15.01 2.68 -6.36
C GLY A 83 -14.28 1.86 -7.42
N ALA A 84 -13.50 0.84 -7.01
CA ALA A 84 -12.80 -0.05 -7.94
C ALA A 84 -12.77 -1.50 -7.42
N SER A 85 -13.00 -2.46 -8.28
CA SER A 85 -12.80 -3.89 -8.00
C SER A 85 -11.32 -4.26 -8.06
N LEU A 86 -10.94 -5.39 -7.47
CA LEU A 86 -9.56 -5.87 -7.56
C LEU A 86 -9.10 -6.11 -9.01
N PRO A 87 -9.89 -6.72 -9.91
CA PRO A 87 -9.51 -6.83 -11.32
C PRO A 87 -9.25 -5.48 -12.00
N GLN A 88 -10.10 -4.46 -11.76
CA GLN A 88 -9.91 -3.10 -12.28
C GLN A 88 -8.59 -2.48 -11.78
N ILE A 89 -8.27 -2.67 -10.50
CA ILE A 89 -7.01 -2.19 -9.91
C ILE A 89 -5.81 -2.92 -10.51
N ILE A 90 -5.92 -4.22 -10.76
CA ILE A 90 -4.86 -4.99 -11.42
C ILE A 90 -4.60 -4.45 -12.84
N GLY A 91 -5.66 -4.22 -13.63
CA GLY A 91 -5.55 -3.59 -14.95
C GLY A 91 -4.86 -2.22 -14.89
N LEU A 92 -5.24 -1.37 -13.93
CA LEU A 92 -4.57 -0.09 -13.70
C LEU A 92 -3.07 -0.24 -13.38
N ILE A 93 -2.71 -1.19 -12.50
CA ILE A 93 -1.32 -1.46 -12.13
C ILE A 93 -0.52 -1.94 -13.35
N GLU A 94 -1.08 -2.79 -14.19
CA GLU A 94 -0.44 -3.30 -15.39
C GLU A 94 -0.17 -2.21 -16.42
N LYS A 95 -1.11 -1.29 -16.62
CA LYS A 95 -1.02 -0.16 -17.54
C LYS A 95 -0.16 1.00 -17.08
N SER A 96 0.17 1.05 -15.81
CA SER A 96 0.98 2.14 -15.26
C SER A 96 2.45 1.74 -15.18
N LYS A 97 3.34 2.65 -15.53
CA LYS A 97 4.79 2.42 -15.44
C LYS A 97 5.25 2.13 -14.02
N LYS A 98 4.70 2.87 -13.05
CA LYS A 98 5.01 2.74 -11.63
C LYS A 98 3.73 2.76 -10.81
N CYS A 99 3.68 1.92 -9.77
CA CYS A 99 2.69 1.99 -8.72
C CYS A 99 3.38 1.95 -7.37
N GLN A 100 2.76 2.57 -6.38
CA GLN A 100 3.26 2.60 -5.03
C GLN A 100 2.14 2.66 -4.01
N GLN A 101 2.42 2.20 -2.79
CA GLN A 101 1.53 2.34 -1.65
C GLN A 101 2.34 2.60 -0.39
N PHE A 102 2.06 3.70 0.31
CA PHE A 102 2.71 4.03 1.58
C PHE A 102 2.21 3.10 2.68
N ILE A 103 3.12 2.61 3.53
CA ILE A 103 2.76 1.81 4.71
C ILE A 103 3.57 2.28 5.92
N ARG A 104 2.91 2.35 7.09
CA ARG A 104 3.54 2.72 8.37
C ARG A 104 2.95 1.89 9.51
N TYR A 105 3.81 1.51 10.43
CA TYR A 105 3.44 1.01 11.75
C TYR A 105 4.23 1.74 12.82
N GLU A 106 3.53 2.34 13.77
CA GLU A 106 4.07 2.92 14.99
C GLU A 106 3.91 1.88 16.09
N CYS A 107 4.93 1.61 16.86
CA CYS A 107 5.00 0.51 17.80
C CYS A 107 5.54 0.96 19.16
N LYS A 108 5.00 0.35 20.21
CA LYS A 108 5.47 0.48 21.58
C LYS A 108 5.34 -0.87 22.26
N GLY A 109 6.46 -1.50 22.64
CA GLY A 109 6.46 -2.85 23.18
C GLY A 109 5.87 -3.90 22.22
N SER A 110 5.85 -3.64 20.93
CA SER A 110 5.28 -4.48 19.88
C SER A 110 6.25 -4.62 18.73
N MET A 111 6.47 -5.84 18.23
CA MET A 111 7.45 -6.14 17.21
C MET A 111 6.84 -6.75 15.96
N PHE A 112 7.58 -6.71 14.85
CA PHE A 112 7.23 -7.43 13.64
C PHE A 112 7.71 -8.88 13.69
N TYR A 113 8.94 -9.07 14.16
CA TYR A 113 9.56 -10.40 14.19
C TYR A 113 10.37 -10.62 15.47
N SER A 114 10.11 -11.76 16.13
CA SER A 114 10.90 -12.23 17.29
C SER A 114 11.97 -13.22 16.85
N HIS A 115 13.24 -12.83 16.94
CA HIS A 115 14.35 -13.74 16.70
C HIS A 115 14.42 -14.87 17.74
N ASN A 116 13.99 -14.62 18.99
CA ASN A 116 14.07 -15.60 20.07
C ASN A 116 13.11 -16.76 19.88
N SER A 117 11.89 -16.47 19.41
CA SER A 117 10.86 -17.47 19.17
C SER A 117 10.68 -17.83 17.69
N ASN A 118 11.43 -17.22 16.78
CA ASN A 118 11.28 -17.34 15.34
C ASN A 118 9.82 -17.08 14.87
N THR A 119 9.19 -16.04 15.44
CA THR A 119 7.77 -15.75 15.22
C THR A 119 7.58 -14.43 14.48
N GLN A 120 6.84 -14.47 13.36
CA GLN A 120 6.41 -13.29 12.64
C GLN A 120 5.09 -12.78 13.23
N TYR A 121 5.08 -11.62 13.88
CA TYR A 121 3.90 -11.03 14.52
C TYR A 121 3.12 -10.10 13.60
N ALA A 122 3.77 -9.44 12.65
CA ALA A 122 3.14 -8.50 11.75
C ALA A 122 3.51 -8.74 10.29
N TRP A 123 2.52 -8.59 9.38
CA TRP A 123 2.70 -8.70 7.94
C TRP A 123 1.55 -8.04 7.19
N TRP A 124 1.72 -7.85 5.91
CA TRP A 124 0.64 -7.52 5.00
C TRP A 124 0.44 -8.62 3.97
N VAL A 125 -0.69 -8.60 3.26
CA VAL A 125 -1.04 -9.63 2.28
C VAL A 125 -1.13 -8.97 0.90
N SER A 126 -0.41 -9.56 -0.06
CA SER A 126 -0.37 -9.13 -1.45
C SER A 126 -1.66 -9.48 -2.21
N ARG A 127 -1.80 -8.94 -3.43
CA ARG A 127 -2.97 -9.17 -4.29
C ARG A 127 -3.28 -10.63 -4.60
N ASP A 128 -2.28 -11.49 -4.55
CA ASP A 128 -2.39 -12.94 -4.77
C ASP A 128 -2.43 -13.77 -3.48
N GLY A 129 -2.64 -13.12 -2.33
CA GLY A 129 -2.85 -13.77 -1.04
C GLY A 129 -1.56 -14.19 -0.31
N ARG A 130 -0.37 -13.78 -0.79
CA ARG A 130 0.90 -14.11 -0.13
C ARG A 130 1.13 -13.24 1.11
N GLN A 131 1.70 -13.84 2.15
CA GLN A 131 2.19 -13.13 3.32
C GLN A 131 3.49 -12.40 2.99
N MET A 132 3.51 -11.08 3.20
CA MET A 132 4.63 -10.20 2.90
C MET A 132 5.17 -9.60 4.20
N THR A 133 6.48 -9.73 4.41
CA THR A 133 7.15 -9.36 5.65
C THR A 133 8.12 -8.18 5.50
N TYR A 134 8.05 -7.47 4.38
CA TYR A 134 8.83 -6.26 4.14
C TYR A 134 7.93 -5.00 4.21
N TRP A 135 8.53 -3.88 4.62
CA TRP A 135 7.85 -2.59 4.85
C TRP A 135 8.59 -1.46 4.13
N SER A 136 9.05 -1.72 2.89
CA SER A 136 9.86 -0.81 2.11
C SER A 136 9.89 -1.22 0.63
N GLU A 137 10.72 -0.58 -0.17
CA GLU A 137 10.99 -0.95 -1.56
C GLU A 137 11.74 -2.27 -1.73
N ALA A 138 12.34 -2.80 -0.66
CA ALA A 138 13.06 -4.07 -0.69
C ALA A 138 12.15 -5.28 -0.45
N SER A 139 12.70 -6.44 -0.66
CA SER A 139 12.01 -7.73 -0.47
C SER A 139 12.06 -8.26 0.97
N GLN A 140 12.73 -7.58 1.90
CA GLN A 140 12.87 -7.99 3.30
C GLN A 140 13.03 -6.78 4.24
N GLY A 141 12.42 -6.86 5.43
CA GLY A 141 12.60 -5.90 6.50
C GLY A 141 11.99 -4.52 6.21
N CYS A 142 12.50 -3.54 6.92
CA CYS A 142 12.05 -2.15 6.87
C CYS A 142 13.10 -1.25 6.19
N THR A 143 12.73 -0.03 5.86
CA THR A 143 13.64 0.95 5.25
C THR A 143 14.93 1.10 6.06
N CYS A 144 14.85 1.15 7.41
CA CYS A 144 16.04 1.27 8.25
C CYS A 144 17.00 0.08 8.13
N GLY A 145 16.47 -1.14 7.92
CA GLY A 145 17.29 -2.33 7.73
C GLY A 145 18.08 -2.29 6.42
N ILE A 146 17.45 -1.78 5.35
CA ILE A 146 18.09 -1.62 4.03
C ILE A 146 19.21 -0.57 4.10
N THR A 147 18.95 0.54 4.79
CA THR A 147 19.86 1.68 4.88
C THR A 147 20.84 1.55 6.04
N SER A 148 20.83 0.43 6.78
CA SER A 148 21.65 0.20 7.98
C SER A 148 21.52 1.32 9.03
N SER A 149 20.31 1.86 9.17
CA SER A 149 19.99 3.00 10.05
C SER A 149 18.99 2.65 11.16
N CYS A 150 18.68 1.37 11.38
CA CYS A 150 17.83 0.95 12.49
C CYS A 150 18.44 1.34 13.84
N ILE A 151 17.56 1.68 14.79
CA ILE A 151 17.94 2.05 16.18
C ILE A 151 18.76 0.92 16.84
N ASP A 152 18.41 -0.33 16.56
CA ASP A 152 19.23 -1.50 16.89
C ASP A 152 19.84 -2.05 15.59
N PRO A 153 21.17 -1.95 15.41
CA PRO A 153 21.83 -2.36 14.17
C PRO A 153 21.79 -3.88 13.92
N GLN A 154 21.37 -4.68 14.90
CA GLN A 154 21.19 -6.13 14.76
C GLN A 154 19.79 -6.49 14.26
N LYS A 155 18.91 -5.51 14.08
CA LYS A 155 17.52 -5.71 13.63
C LYS A 155 17.31 -5.17 12.22
N LEU A 156 16.29 -5.70 11.56
CA LEU A 156 15.88 -5.25 10.23
C LEU A 156 14.76 -4.19 10.27
N CYS A 157 14.13 -4.00 11.43
CA CYS A 157 13.10 -3.00 11.68
C CYS A 157 13.30 -2.36 13.05
N ASN A 158 12.89 -1.10 13.21
CA ASN A 158 12.97 -0.38 14.49
C ASN A 158 12.05 -1.00 15.55
N CYS A 159 10.87 -1.49 15.14
CA CYS A 159 9.90 -2.13 16.02
C CYS A 159 10.46 -3.41 16.65
N ASP A 160 11.36 -4.12 15.97
CA ASP A 160 11.96 -5.37 16.46
C ASP A 160 12.90 -5.18 17.66
N LYS A 161 13.19 -3.93 18.03
CA LYS A 161 13.84 -3.63 19.32
C LYS A 161 12.96 -3.97 20.51
N ASN A 162 11.64 -3.95 20.34
CA ASN A 162 10.64 -4.34 21.33
C ASN A 162 10.86 -3.73 22.72
N ASP A 163 10.94 -2.42 22.79
CA ASP A 163 11.11 -1.69 24.07
C ASP A 163 9.89 -0.76 24.34
N PRO A 164 9.72 -0.22 25.55
CA PRO A 164 8.54 0.54 25.92
C PRO A 164 8.47 1.95 25.34
N HIS A 165 9.34 2.31 24.41
CA HIS A 165 9.36 3.63 23.78
C HIS A 165 8.72 3.56 22.38
N TRP A 166 7.99 4.59 22.01
CA TRP A 166 7.43 4.71 20.68
C TRP A 166 8.52 4.74 19.60
N LYS A 167 8.33 3.92 18.59
CA LYS A 167 9.12 3.84 17.36
C LYS A 167 8.20 3.76 16.17
N GLU A 168 8.76 3.86 15.00
CA GLU A 168 8.03 3.59 13.77
C GLU A 168 8.90 2.89 12.73
N ASP A 169 8.25 2.11 11.91
CA ASP A 169 8.75 1.64 10.64
C ASP A 169 7.77 2.07 9.55
N ARG A 170 8.30 2.70 8.51
CA ARG A 170 7.53 3.19 7.38
C ARG A 170 8.29 2.99 6.08
N GLY A 171 7.54 2.90 4.99
CA GLY A 171 8.14 2.78 3.67
C GLY A 171 7.12 2.93 2.55
N ILE A 172 7.61 2.81 1.35
CA ILE A 172 6.81 2.79 0.14
C ILE A 172 6.92 1.39 -0.48
N LEU A 173 5.80 0.72 -0.64
CA LEU A 173 5.72 -0.54 -1.38
C LEU A 173 5.64 -0.22 -2.87
N THR A 174 6.54 -0.76 -3.68
CA THR A 174 6.66 -0.40 -5.11
C THR A 174 6.62 -1.60 -6.04
N ASN A 175 6.66 -2.82 -5.52
CA ASN A 175 6.57 -4.01 -6.35
C ASN A 175 5.15 -4.18 -6.92
N LYS A 176 4.98 -3.89 -8.20
CA LYS A 176 3.70 -3.99 -8.92
C LYS A 176 3.09 -5.39 -8.87
N LEU A 177 3.89 -6.45 -8.72
CA LEU A 177 3.39 -7.83 -8.64
C LEU A 177 2.72 -8.14 -7.30
N ASP A 178 3.09 -7.43 -6.24
CA ASP A 178 2.55 -7.63 -4.90
C ASP A 178 1.38 -6.69 -4.58
N LEU A 179 1.34 -5.51 -5.21
CA LEU A 179 0.29 -4.51 -5.03
C LEU A 179 -1.03 -4.90 -5.74
N PRO A 180 -2.16 -4.46 -5.19
CA PRO A 180 -2.35 -3.65 -4.00
C PRO A 180 -2.31 -4.48 -2.70
N VAL A 181 -2.13 -3.81 -1.54
CA VAL A 181 -2.26 -4.46 -0.22
C VAL A 181 -3.71 -4.86 0.01
N LEU A 182 -3.98 -6.13 0.35
CA LEU A 182 -5.34 -6.62 0.61
C LEU A 182 -5.67 -6.76 2.09
N LEU A 183 -4.65 -6.95 2.95
CA LEU A 183 -4.86 -7.23 4.35
C LEU A 183 -3.67 -6.78 5.17
N LEU A 184 -3.92 -6.25 6.36
CA LEU A 184 -2.89 -5.99 7.37
C LEU A 184 -3.12 -6.92 8.56
N ARG A 185 -2.02 -7.49 9.07
CA ARG A 185 -2.00 -8.38 10.24
C ARG A 185 -0.99 -7.88 11.25
N PHE A 186 -1.41 -7.82 12.53
CA PHE A 186 -0.55 -7.46 13.64
C PHE A 186 -0.81 -8.37 14.84
N GLY A 187 0.19 -8.54 15.67
CA GLY A 187 0.15 -9.20 16.97
C GLY A 187 1.07 -8.46 17.95
N ASP A 188 1.42 -9.13 19.05
CA ASP A 188 2.32 -8.59 20.07
C ASP A 188 1.86 -7.21 20.61
N THR A 189 0.52 -7.10 20.84
CA THR A 189 -0.13 -5.92 21.42
C THR A 189 -1.10 -6.32 22.53
N GLY A 190 -0.89 -7.49 23.15
CA GLY A 190 -1.81 -8.10 24.13
C GLY A 190 -1.54 -7.71 25.56
N HIS A 191 -0.31 -7.39 25.93
CA HIS A 191 0.07 -7.09 27.30
C HIS A 191 -0.02 -5.60 27.63
N SER A 192 0.08 -5.31 28.92
CA SER A 192 0.12 -3.92 29.41
C SER A 192 1.36 -3.20 28.88
N GLY A 193 1.16 -2.08 28.19
CA GLY A 193 2.26 -1.31 27.62
C GLY A 193 2.60 -1.65 26.16
N GLU A 194 1.98 -2.69 25.61
CA GLU A 194 2.10 -3.07 24.20
C GLU A 194 0.95 -2.47 23.39
N GLU A 195 1.28 -1.76 22.36
CA GLU A 195 0.32 -1.15 21.43
C GLU A 195 0.97 -0.66 20.16
N GLY A 196 0.18 -0.46 19.12
CA GLY A 196 0.64 0.11 17.86
C GLY A 196 -0.42 0.91 17.11
N TYR A 197 0.01 1.57 16.04
CA TYR A 197 -0.89 2.22 15.10
C TYR A 197 -0.43 1.92 13.68
N HIS A 198 -1.35 1.48 12.83
CA HIS A 198 -1.05 1.36 11.42
C HIS A 198 -1.65 2.52 10.61
N THR A 199 -1.00 2.81 9.47
CA THR A 199 -1.49 3.71 8.43
C THR A 199 -1.11 3.10 7.09
N LEU A 200 -2.09 3.00 6.18
CA LEU A 200 -1.86 2.59 4.80
C LEU A 200 -2.29 3.74 3.88
N GLY A 201 -1.41 4.20 3.02
CA GLY A 201 -1.72 5.25 2.04
C GLY A 201 -2.55 4.73 0.87
N LYS A 202 -3.09 5.64 0.08
CA LYS A 202 -3.76 5.30 -1.18
C LYS A 202 -2.83 4.50 -2.08
N LEU A 203 -3.42 3.66 -2.91
CA LEU A 203 -2.68 3.12 -4.05
C LEU A 203 -2.52 4.24 -5.09
N GLU A 204 -1.28 4.53 -5.44
CA GLU A 204 -0.93 5.54 -6.44
C GLU A 204 -0.23 4.90 -7.62
N CYS A 205 -0.77 5.08 -8.82
CA CYS A 205 -0.16 4.58 -10.06
C CYS A 205 0.08 5.73 -11.04
N TYR A 206 1.23 5.76 -11.74
CA TYR A 206 1.62 6.86 -12.60
C TYR A 206 2.63 6.46 -13.69
N GLY A 207 2.72 7.32 -14.70
CA GLY A 207 3.53 7.10 -15.90
C GLY A 207 2.85 6.13 -16.88
N MET A 208 3.19 6.25 -18.14
CA MET A 208 2.78 5.34 -19.21
C MET A 208 3.96 4.46 -19.61
N ASP A 209 3.68 3.21 -19.93
CA ASP A 209 4.66 2.31 -20.58
C ASP A 209 4.80 2.63 -22.05
#